data_a82a31337f405f0c56c66b8cda72a171
#
_entry.id   a82a31337f405f0c56c66b8cda72a171
#
_cell.length_a   1.000
_cell.length_b   1.000
_cell.length_c   1.000
_cell.angle_alpha   90.00
_cell.angle_beta   90.00
_cell.angle_gamma   90.00
#
_symmetry.space_group_name_H-M   'P 1'
#
loop_
_entity.id
_entity.type
_entity.pdbx_description
1 polymer ?
#
loop_
_entity_poly.entity_id
_entity_poly.type
_entity_poly.pdbx_seq_one_letter_code
_entity_poly.pdbx_strand_id
1 'polypeptide(L)'
;RRQRQMCIRDRNKNDPSKNNRYYPILLKYEDPLRETANEQKGVREWVRMRLGETYLIAAEAAGRKGDYNLAADLINIIRERASWKAGEKKVPQYWLEEGGEMENTESTYENIKVTADDLKMNFVDFMLDERGRELLGEYTRWEDLVRCEKLIEYVKKWNPDAMKNIQEYHKLRPIPQKHIDRLNPRGSDEEEQNPGYF
;
A
#
# COMPACT_ATOMS: atom_id res chain seq x y z
N ARG A 1 -17.59 -13.23 -2.43
CA ARG A 1 -17.08 -14.25 -3.39
C ARG A 1 -17.69 -14.11 -4.79
N ARG A 2 -19.02 -14.03 -4.94
CA ARG A 2 -19.68 -13.86 -6.26
C ARG A 2 -19.28 -12.56 -6.99
N GLN A 3 -19.13 -11.48 -6.27
CA GLN A 3 -18.77 -10.18 -6.83
C GLN A 3 -17.35 -10.14 -7.40
N ARG A 4 -16.39 -10.85 -6.78
CA ARG A 4 -15.04 -11.02 -7.32
C ARG A 4 -15.05 -11.71 -8.69
N GLN A 5 -15.84 -12.76 -8.82
CA GLN A 5 -15.95 -13.49 -10.09
C GLN A 5 -16.58 -12.63 -11.19
N MET A 6 -17.56 -11.78 -10.86
CA MET A 6 -18.14 -10.83 -11.82
C MET A 6 -17.11 -9.79 -12.29
N CYS A 7 -16.38 -9.15 -11.39
CA CYS A 7 -15.38 -8.16 -11.77
C CYS A 7 -14.24 -8.72 -12.61
N ILE A 8 -13.86 -9.98 -12.40
CA ILE A 8 -12.83 -10.66 -13.20
C ILE A 8 -13.40 -11.13 -14.54
N ARG A 9 -14.65 -11.64 -14.58
CA ARG A 9 -15.29 -12.10 -15.81
C ARG A 9 -15.63 -11.00 -16.80
N ASP A 10 -15.96 -9.80 -16.30
CA ASP A 10 -16.34 -8.67 -17.14
C ASP A 10 -15.15 -7.87 -17.69
N ARG A 11 -13.93 -8.36 -17.51
CA ARG A 11 -12.76 -7.84 -18.21
C ARG A 11 -12.95 -8.03 -19.71
N ASN A 12 -13.29 -6.96 -20.39
CA ASN A 12 -13.41 -6.98 -21.83
C ASN A 12 -12.01 -6.98 -22.46
N LYS A 13 -11.55 -8.16 -22.89
CA LYS A 13 -10.24 -8.37 -23.50
C LYS A 13 -9.97 -7.48 -24.71
N ASN A 14 -11.04 -7.01 -25.35
CA ASN A 14 -10.98 -6.32 -26.63
C ASN A 14 -11.05 -4.80 -26.52
N ASP A 15 -11.17 -4.25 -25.31
CA ASP A 15 -11.28 -2.80 -25.10
C ASP A 15 -10.38 -2.34 -23.91
N PRO A 16 -9.14 -1.94 -24.19
CA PRO A 16 -8.22 -1.45 -23.16
C PRO A 16 -8.75 -0.24 -22.38
N SER A 17 -9.64 0.56 -22.98
CA SER A 17 -10.21 1.74 -22.31
C SER A 17 -11.18 1.38 -21.18
N LYS A 18 -11.73 0.17 -21.21
CA LYS A 18 -12.61 -0.37 -20.17
C LYS A 18 -11.88 -1.08 -19.05
N ASN A 19 -10.61 -1.43 -19.26
CA ASN A 19 -9.80 -2.13 -18.26
C ASN A 19 -9.57 -1.30 -16.98
N ASN A 20 -9.68 0.02 -17.03
CA ASN A 20 -9.55 0.88 -15.86
C ASN A 20 -10.72 0.80 -14.87
N ARG A 21 -11.80 0.10 -15.22
CA ARG A 21 -12.98 -0.05 -14.34
C ARG A 21 -12.98 -1.35 -13.54
N TYR A 22 -12.15 -2.31 -13.92
CA TYR A 22 -12.17 -3.67 -13.36
C TYR A 22 -10.79 -4.06 -12.88
N TYR A 23 -10.55 -3.92 -11.60
CA TYR A 23 -9.30 -4.32 -10.95
C TYR A 23 -9.60 -5.23 -9.75
N PRO A 24 -8.63 -6.05 -9.34
CA PRO A 24 -8.80 -6.91 -8.19
C PRO A 24 -9.15 -6.11 -6.93
N ILE A 25 -10.23 -6.50 -6.26
CA ILE A 25 -10.66 -5.85 -5.02
C ILE A 25 -9.82 -6.38 -3.86
N LEU A 26 -9.34 -5.47 -3.00
CA LEU A 26 -8.67 -5.83 -1.77
C LEU A 26 -9.68 -6.42 -0.77
N LEU A 27 -9.51 -7.68 -0.42
CA LEU A 27 -10.37 -8.35 0.56
C LEU A 27 -10.27 -7.80 1.98
N LYS A 28 -9.23 -7.07 2.28
CA LYS A 28 -9.03 -6.45 3.61
C LYS A 28 -10.25 -5.65 4.07
N TYR A 29 -10.98 -5.08 3.13
CA TYR A 29 -12.12 -4.19 3.39
C TYR A 29 -13.46 -4.78 2.99
N GLU A 30 -13.49 -6.06 2.64
CA GLU A 30 -14.75 -6.74 2.39
C GLU A 30 -15.54 -6.86 3.69
N ASP A 31 -16.76 -6.35 3.69
CA ASP A 31 -17.69 -6.51 4.80
C ASP A 31 -18.68 -7.63 4.45
N PRO A 32 -18.53 -8.82 5.06
CA PRO A 32 -19.38 -9.96 4.77
C PRO A 32 -20.81 -9.81 5.31
N LEU A 33 -21.05 -8.80 6.17
CA LEU A 33 -22.36 -8.55 6.79
C LEU A 33 -23.19 -7.54 6.00
N ARG A 34 -22.70 -7.04 4.85
CA ARG A 34 -23.50 -6.21 3.96
C ARG A 34 -24.67 -7.00 3.38
N GLU A 35 -25.85 -6.43 3.44
CA GLU A 35 -27.07 -7.04 2.89
C GLU A 35 -27.00 -7.16 1.38
N THR A 36 -26.44 -6.14 0.72
CA THR A 36 -26.28 -6.11 -0.73
C THR A 36 -24.87 -5.67 -1.13
N ALA A 37 -24.47 -6.04 -2.36
CA ALA A 37 -23.18 -5.66 -2.91
C ALA A 37 -22.99 -4.14 -3.09
N ASN A 38 -24.08 -3.42 -3.28
CA ASN A 38 -24.10 -1.98 -3.53
C ASN A 38 -24.34 -1.16 -2.26
N GLU A 39 -24.49 -1.81 -1.11
CA GLU A 39 -24.67 -1.13 0.17
C GLU A 39 -23.43 -0.28 0.49
N GLN A 40 -23.61 1.02 0.61
CA GLN A 40 -22.51 1.96 0.89
C GLN A 40 -22.14 1.96 2.38
N LYS A 41 -23.07 1.62 3.25
CA LYS A 41 -22.84 1.57 4.68
C LYS A 41 -22.38 0.17 5.06
N GLY A 42 -21.26 0.08 5.74
CA GLY A 42 -20.76 -1.15 6.33
C GLY A 42 -20.78 -1.08 7.85
N VAL A 43 -20.81 -2.23 8.48
CA VAL A 43 -20.74 -2.38 9.96
C VAL A 43 -19.35 -2.79 10.42
N ARG A 44 -18.45 -3.04 9.49
CA ARG A 44 -17.06 -3.41 9.79
C ARG A 44 -16.30 -2.24 10.36
N GLU A 45 -15.59 -2.49 11.43
CA GLU A 45 -14.69 -1.51 12.04
C GLU A 45 -13.53 -1.15 11.09
N TRP A 46 -13.17 0.12 11.09
CA TRP A 46 -12.00 0.61 10.35
C TRP A 46 -10.75 0.48 11.23
N VAL A 47 -9.83 -0.36 10.80
CA VAL A 47 -8.55 -0.52 11.47
C VAL A 47 -7.63 0.64 11.09
N ARG A 48 -7.28 1.48 12.06
CA ARG A 48 -6.35 2.59 11.85
C ARG A 48 -4.90 2.19 11.94
N MET A 49 -4.60 1.27 12.85
CA MET A 49 -3.27 0.73 13.08
C MET A 49 -3.39 -0.72 13.53
N ARG A 50 -2.49 -1.57 13.09
CA ARG A 50 -2.50 -2.99 13.42
C ARG A 50 -1.11 -3.50 13.76
N LEU A 51 -1.05 -4.65 14.42
CA LEU A 51 0.20 -5.24 14.92
C LEU A 51 1.28 -5.40 13.82
N GLY A 52 0.90 -5.74 12.59
CA GLY A 52 1.83 -5.83 11.46
C GLY A 52 2.56 -4.50 11.21
N GLU A 53 1.85 -3.37 11.29
CA GLU A 53 2.48 -2.06 11.17
C GLU A 53 3.43 -1.77 12.34
N THR A 54 3.04 -2.16 13.57
CA THR A 54 3.89 -1.98 14.75
C THR A 54 5.22 -2.73 14.60
N TYR A 55 5.19 -3.97 14.10
CA TYR A 55 6.41 -4.71 13.80
C TYR A 55 7.28 -4.01 12.76
N LEU A 56 6.69 -3.47 11.69
CA LEU A 56 7.44 -2.75 10.66
C LEU A 56 8.04 -1.44 11.17
N ILE A 57 7.36 -0.72 12.05
CA ILE A 57 7.91 0.47 12.72
C ILE A 57 9.11 0.09 13.59
N ALA A 58 8.98 -0.98 14.37
CA ALA A 58 10.07 -1.47 15.23
C ALA A 58 11.26 -1.95 14.39
N ALA A 59 11.01 -2.68 13.29
CA ALA A 59 12.04 -3.12 12.36
C ALA A 59 12.79 -1.95 11.72
N GLU A 60 12.05 -0.92 11.28
CA GLU A 60 12.66 0.28 10.73
C GLU A 60 13.51 1.02 11.76
N ALA A 61 13.02 1.15 12.99
CA ALA A 61 13.77 1.79 14.07
C ALA A 61 15.07 1.02 14.40
N ALA A 62 15.02 -0.31 14.45
CA ALA A 62 16.19 -1.16 14.67
C ALA A 62 17.23 -0.98 13.55
N GLY A 63 16.81 -1.11 12.29
CA GLY A 63 17.72 -0.98 11.16
C GLY A 63 18.32 0.43 11.00
N ARG A 64 17.55 1.49 11.30
CA ARG A 64 18.09 2.87 11.34
C ARG A 64 19.13 3.09 12.43
N LYS A 65 19.12 2.27 13.48
CA LYS A 65 20.17 2.21 14.51
C LYS A 65 21.36 1.31 14.14
N GLY A 66 21.29 0.62 13.01
CA GLY A 66 22.30 -0.32 12.54
C GLY A 66 22.11 -1.76 13.04
N ASP A 67 21.04 -2.04 13.81
CA ASP A 67 20.72 -3.40 14.24
C ASP A 67 19.86 -4.11 13.19
N TYR A 68 20.54 -4.56 12.14
CA TYR A 68 19.89 -5.27 11.03
C TYR A 68 19.45 -6.69 11.41
N ASN A 69 20.05 -7.30 12.43
CA ASN A 69 19.60 -8.60 12.93
C ASN A 69 18.21 -8.49 13.54
N LEU A 70 18.01 -7.57 14.48
CA LEU A 70 16.71 -7.33 15.07
C LEU A 70 15.68 -6.88 14.02
N ALA A 71 16.09 -6.05 13.06
CA ALA A 71 15.21 -5.63 11.97
C ALA A 71 14.73 -6.83 11.13
N ALA A 72 15.64 -7.74 10.76
CA ALA A 72 15.30 -8.96 10.02
C ALA A 72 14.37 -9.88 10.83
N ASP A 73 14.63 -10.08 12.11
CA ASP A 73 13.79 -10.91 12.99
C ASP A 73 12.35 -10.37 13.03
N LEU A 74 12.17 -9.06 13.20
CA LEU A 74 10.85 -8.43 13.25
C LEU A 74 10.11 -8.52 11.92
N ILE A 75 10.79 -8.34 10.78
CA ILE A 75 10.22 -8.53 9.45
C ILE A 75 9.81 -9.98 9.23
N ASN A 76 10.64 -10.92 9.66
CA ASN A 76 10.41 -12.34 9.49
C ASN A 76 9.18 -12.85 10.24
N ILE A 77 8.78 -12.23 11.35
CA ILE A 77 7.50 -12.54 12.02
C ILE A 77 6.33 -12.32 11.06
N ILE A 78 6.35 -11.22 10.31
CA ILE A 78 5.30 -10.90 9.35
C ILE A 78 5.33 -11.85 8.15
N ARG A 79 6.52 -12.12 7.63
CA ARG A 79 6.72 -13.02 6.49
C ARG A 79 6.36 -14.45 6.80
N GLU A 80 6.69 -14.95 8.00
CA GLU A 80 6.28 -16.27 8.47
C GLU A 80 4.75 -16.41 8.50
N ARG A 81 4.05 -15.40 9.01
CA ARG A 81 2.58 -15.37 8.98
C ARG A 81 2.03 -15.40 7.56
N ALA A 82 2.67 -14.68 6.63
CA ALA A 82 2.23 -14.53 5.24
C ALA A 82 2.66 -15.72 4.35
N SER A 83 3.62 -16.53 4.78
CA SER A 83 4.15 -17.66 4.02
C SER A 83 3.09 -18.74 3.77
N TRP A 84 3.22 -19.45 2.66
CA TRP A 84 2.41 -20.64 2.40
C TRP A 84 2.74 -21.76 3.37
N LYS A 85 1.70 -22.44 3.84
CA LYS A 85 1.81 -23.58 4.75
C LYS A 85 1.23 -24.83 4.09
N ALA A 86 1.88 -25.95 4.34
CA ALA A 86 1.44 -27.23 3.80
C ALA A 86 -0.02 -27.53 4.22
N GLY A 87 -0.84 -27.88 3.26
CA GLY A 87 -2.28 -28.12 3.45
C GLY A 87 -3.19 -26.91 3.25
N GLU A 88 -2.65 -25.72 3.05
CA GLU A 88 -3.46 -24.57 2.62
C GLU A 88 -4.03 -24.81 1.24
N LYS A 89 -5.35 -24.71 1.12
CA LYS A 89 -6.02 -24.84 -0.18
C LYS A 89 -6.01 -23.48 -0.87
N LYS A 90 -5.34 -23.44 -2.01
CA LYS A 90 -5.50 -22.34 -2.96
C LYS A 90 -6.79 -22.53 -3.74
N VAL A 91 -7.43 -21.45 -4.10
CA VAL A 91 -8.61 -21.49 -4.95
C VAL A 91 -8.17 -21.30 -6.41
N PRO A 92 -8.05 -22.37 -7.21
CA PRO A 92 -7.43 -22.34 -8.54
C PRO A 92 -8.04 -21.31 -9.49
N GLN A 93 -9.34 -21.04 -9.35
CA GLN A 93 -10.07 -20.11 -10.21
C GLN A 93 -9.60 -18.65 -10.13
N TYR A 94 -8.74 -18.30 -9.19
CA TYR A 94 -8.17 -16.94 -9.09
C TYR A 94 -6.80 -16.82 -9.76
N TRP A 95 -6.30 -17.92 -10.32
CA TRP A 95 -4.93 -18.03 -10.79
C TRP A 95 -4.78 -17.99 -12.30
N LEU A 96 -5.84 -18.27 -13.05
CA LEU A 96 -5.73 -18.73 -14.42
C LEU A 96 -6.38 -17.85 -15.46
N GLU A 97 -7.00 -16.73 -15.13
CA GLU A 97 -7.60 -15.91 -16.16
C GLU A 97 -6.73 -14.70 -16.50
N GLU A 98 -6.07 -14.79 -17.63
CA GLU A 98 -5.79 -13.68 -18.52
C GLU A 98 -4.69 -12.71 -18.16
N GLY A 99 -3.55 -13.16 -17.86
CA GLY A 99 -2.46 -12.22 -17.83
C GLY A 99 -1.28 -12.61 -17.02
N GLY A 100 -1.10 -13.82 -16.83
CA GLY A 100 0.09 -14.33 -16.24
C GLY A 100 -0.20 -15.47 -15.29
N GLU A 101 0.42 -16.56 -15.55
CA GLU A 101 0.67 -17.59 -14.57
C GLU A 101 1.35 -16.92 -13.41
N MET A 102 0.70 -16.93 -12.25
CA MET A 102 1.39 -16.57 -11.02
C MET A 102 2.30 -17.74 -10.68
N GLU A 103 3.48 -17.72 -11.24
CA GLU A 103 4.53 -18.65 -10.87
C GLU A 103 4.79 -18.53 -9.36
N ASN A 104 5.00 -19.65 -8.72
CA ASN A 104 5.45 -19.76 -7.33
C ASN A 104 4.53 -19.10 -6.28
N THR A 105 3.31 -19.57 -6.21
CA THR A 105 2.36 -19.16 -5.18
C THR A 105 2.48 -19.96 -3.87
N GLU A 106 3.42 -20.88 -3.80
CA GLU A 106 3.70 -21.76 -2.67
C GLU A 106 5.03 -21.40 -2.00
N SER A 107 5.29 -20.10 -1.88
CA SER A 107 6.49 -19.62 -1.20
C SER A 107 6.40 -19.92 0.29
N THR A 108 7.24 -20.87 0.72
CA THR A 108 7.38 -21.21 2.13
C THR A 108 8.14 -20.12 2.87
N TYR A 109 8.14 -20.18 4.21
CA TYR A 109 8.92 -19.23 5.02
C TYR A 109 10.40 -19.22 4.62
N GLU A 110 10.99 -20.38 4.37
CA GLU A 110 12.40 -20.48 3.93
C GLU A 110 12.68 -19.74 2.60
N ASN A 111 11.70 -19.67 1.72
CA ASN A 111 11.85 -18.96 0.44
C ASN A 111 11.78 -17.44 0.58
N ILE A 112 11.08 -16.95 1.61
CA ILE A 112 10.78 -15.51 1.73
C ILE A 112 11.43 -14.83 2.93
N LYS A 113 12.03 -15.57 3.86
CA LYS A 113 12.74 -14.98 5.00
C LYS A 113 13.89 -14.08 4.52
N VAL A 114 14.17 -13.05 5.29
CA VAL A 114 15.26 -12.11 5.05
C VAL A 114 16.35 -12.23 6.12
N THR A 115 17.56 -11.89 5.73
CA THR A 115 18.72 -11.82 6.60
C THR A 115 19.15 -10.39 6.84
N ALA A 116 20.03 -10.17 7.81
CA ALA A 116 20.62 -8.86 8.04
C ALA A 116 21.37 -8.33 6.82
N ASP A 117 21.99 -9.22 6.04
CA ASP A 117 22.75 -8.82 4.86
C ASP A 117 21.86 -8.33 3.71
N ASP A 118 20.67 -8.91 3.57
CA ASP A 118 19.66 -8.44 2.59
C ASP A 118 19.21 -6.99 2.89
N LEU A 119 19.27 -6.58 4.15
CA LEU A 119 18.81 -5.26 4.60
C LEU A 119 19.88 -4.17 4.47
N LYS A 120 21.17 -4.50 4.54
CA LYS A 120 22.25 -3.51 4.66
C LYS A 120 22.39 -2.60 3.45
N MET A 121 22.15 -3.10 2.25
CA MET A 121 22.47 -2.36 1.03
C MET A 121 21.52 -1.20 0.74
N ASN A 122 20.23 -1.40 0.91
CA ASN A 122 19.19 -0.42 0.57
C ASN A 122 18.06 -0.44 1.59
N PHE A 123 18.39 -0.30 2.86
CA PHE A 123 17.46 -0.51 3.97
C PHE A 123 16.15 0.28 3.86
N VAL A 124 16.26 1.57 3.51
CA VAL A 124 15.07 2.44 3.42
C VAL A 124 14.13 1.98 2.30
N ASP A 125 14.67 1.69 1.12
CA ASP A 125 13.87 1.21 -0.01
C ASP A 125 13.28 -0.16 0.28
N PHE A 126 14.06 -1.04 0.91
CA PHE A 126 13.57 -2.34 1.37
C PHE A 126 12.37 -2.20 2.31
N MET A 127 12.48 -1.33 3.33
CA MET A 127 11.39 -1.07 4.28
C MET A 127 10.16 -0.47 3.61
N LEU A 128 10.35 0.45 2.67
CA LEU A 128 9.25 1.01 1.89
C LEU A 128 8.52 -0.05 1.07
N ASP A 129 9.24 -1.00 0.50
CA ASP A 129 8.65 -2.10 -0.26
C ASP A 129 7.93 -3.09 0.65
N GLU A 130 8.52 -3.42 1.81
CA GLU A 130 7.90 -4.30 2.80
C GLU A 130 6.61 -3.69 3.37
N ARG A 131 6.64 -2.41 3.74
CA ARG A 131 5.45 -1.67 4.15
C ARG A 131 4.40 -1.61 3.03
N GLY A 132 4.84 -1.43 1.79
CA GLY A 132 3.96 -1.45 0.63
C GLY A 132 3.22 -2.77 0.44
N ARG A 133 3.89 -3.90 0.66
CA ARG A 133 3.28 -5.25 0.60
C ARG A 133 2.31 -5.49 1.74
N GLU A 134 2.73 -5.21 2.97
CA GLU A 134 1.93 -5.49 4.16
C GLU A 134 0.73 -4.54 4.30
N LEU A 135 0.93 -3.24 4.05
CA LEU A 135 -0.05 -2.19 4.29
C LEU A 135 -0.80 -1.76 3.01
N LEU A 136 -0.76 -2.57 1.97
CA LEU A 136 -1.45 -2.28 0.71
C LEU A 136 -2.93 -1.93 0.95
N GLY A 137 -3.35 -0.75 0.48
CA GLY A 137 -4.71 -0.25 0.62
C GLY A 137 -5.03 0.38 1.99
N GLU A 138 -4.09 0.48 2.91
CA GLU A 138 -4.29 1.07 4.25
C GLU A 138 -3.95 2.57 4.30
N TYR A 139 -3.77 3.19 3.14
CA TYR A 139 -3.55 4.64 2.94
C TYR A 139 -2.29 5.23 3.58
N THR A 140 -1.34 4.41 4.04
CA THR A 140 -0.10 4.86 4.68
C THR A 140 1.02 5.21 3.69
N ARG A 141 0.86 4.84 2.41
CA ARG A 141 1.95 4.92 1.42
C ARG A 141 2.48 6.33 1.19
N TRP A 142 1.60 7.33 1.15
CA TRP A 142 2.01 8.72 0.97
C TRP A 142 2.90 9.19 2.10
N GLU A 143 2.45 9.00 3.33
CA GLU A 143 3.17 9.38 4.53
C GLU A 143 4.54 8.68 4.62
N ASP A 144 4.61 7.41 4.28
CA ASP A 144 5.85 6.64 4.24
C ASP A 144 6.85 7.20 3.23
N LEU A 145 6.40 7.51 2.03
CA LEU A 145 7.25 8.07 0.97
C LEU A 145 7.72 9.49 1.31
N VAL A 146 6.84 10.31 1.90
CA VAL A 146 7.20 11.68 2.32
C VAL A 146 8.23 11.65 3.46
N ARG A 147 7.97 10.89 4.53
CA ARG A 147 8.88 10.84 5.69
C ARG A 147 10.23 10.21 5.37
N CYS A 148 10.31 9.36 4.34
CA CYS A 148 11.56 8.79 3.85
C CYS A 148 12.21 9.61 2.73
N GLU A 149 11.66 10.76 2.38
CA GLU A 149 12.11 11.66 1.30
C GLU A 149 12.15 10.99 -0.09
N LYS A 150 11.34 9.95 -0.28
CA LYS A 150 11.29 9.12 -1.50
C LYS A 150 10.09 9.40 -2.41
N LEU A 151 9.20 10.33 -2.06
CA LEU A 151 7.95 10.54 -2.81
C LEU A 151 8.22 10.83 -4.28
N ILE A 152 9.07 11.80 -4.57
CA ILE A 152 9.31 12.25 -5.95
C ILE A 152 9.98 11.14 -6.77
N GLU A 153 10.98 10.47 -6.19
CA GLU A 153 11.68 9.36 -6.82
C GLU A 153 10.73 8.22 -7.18
N TYR A 154 9.92 7.77 -6.21
CA TYR A 154 9.01 6.64 -6.38
C TYR A 154 7.86 6.95 -7.34
N VAL A 155 7.31 8.16 -7.30
CA VAL A 155 6.27 8.57 -8.25
C VAL A 155 6.82 8.61 -9.66
N LYS A 156 7.99 9.19 -9.89
CA LYS A 156 8.63 9.21 -11.22
C LYS A 156 8.96 7.81 -11.74
N LYS A 157 9.32 6.89 -10.85
CA LYS A 157 9.70 5.52 -11.20
C LYS A 157 8.50 4.61 -11.48
N TRP A 158 7.42 4.74 -10.69
CA TRP A 158 6.37 3.74 -10.63
C TRP A 158 4.97 4.23 -11.03
N ASN A 159 4.77 5.53 -11.19
CA ASN A 159 3.48 6.09 -11.55
C ASN A 159 3.57 6.91 -12.84
N PRO A 160 3.38 6.29 -14.02
CA PRO A 160 3.51 6.97 -15.31
C PRO A 160 2.51 8.12 -15.49
N ASP A 161 1.35 8.07 -14.84
CA ASP A 161 0.33 9.11 -14.94
C ASP A 161 0.72 10.36 -14.14
N ALA A 162 1.27 10.19 -12.95
CA ALA A 162 1.65 11.29 -12.07
C ALA A 162 3.07 11.81 -12.31
N MET A 163 3.95 11.01 -12.94
CA MET A 163 5.37 11.34 -13.09
C MET A 163 5.63 12.68 -13.80
N LYS A 164 4.73 13.08 -14.68
CA LYS A 164 4.84 14.33 -15.46
C LYS A 164 4.51 15.57 -14.64
N ASN A 165 3.69 15.41 -13.62
CA ASN A 165 3.12 16.51 -12.84
C ASN A 165 3.68 16.62 -11.42
N ILE A 166 4.38 15.59 -10.94
CA ILE A 166 4.92 15.60 -9.57
C ILE A 166 6.04 16.64 -9.43
N GLN A 167 5.94 17.46 -8.39
CA GLN A 167 6.88 18.52 -8.04
C GLN A 167 7.26 18.43 -6.56
N GLU A 168 8.32 19.11 -6.16
CA GLU A 168 8.83 19.08 -4.79
C GLU A 168 7.79 19.55 -3.75
N TYR A 169 6.97 20.54 -4.09
CA TYR A 169 5.94 21.04 -3.19
C TYR A 169 4.83 20.02 -2.87
N HIS A 170 4.68 18.98 -3.71
CA HIS A 170 3.71 17.91 -3.45
C HIS A 170 4.07 17.05 -2.23
N LYS A 171 5.24 17.22 -1.62
CA LYS A 171 5.55 16.63 -0.31
C LYS A 171 4.63 17.15 0.79
N LEU A 172 4.11 18.36 0.62
CA LEU A 172 3.05 18.94 1.43
C LEU A 172 1.72 18.79 0.69
N ARG A 173 0.63 18.79 1.41
CA ARG A 173 -0.72 18.82 0.83
C ARG A 173 -1.27 20.24 0.90
N PRO A 174 -2.18 20.62 -0.02
CA PRO A 174 -2.83 21.93 0.07
C PRO A 174 -3.64 22.01 1.37
N ILE A 175 -3.56 23.16 2.02
CA ILE A 175 -4.41 23.47 3.16
C ILE A 175 -5.83 23.75 2.62
N PRO A 176 -6.88 23.10 3.14
CA PRO A 176 -8.24 23.34 2.65
C PRO A 176 -8.64 24.81 2.78
N GLN A 177 -9.17 25.39 1.69
CA GLN A 177 -9.58 26.81 1.67
C GLN A 177 -10.52 27.16 2.82
N LYS A 178 -11.46 26.28 3.15
CA LYS A 178 -12.36 26.46 4.31
C LYS A 178 -11.65 26.62 5.66
N HIS A 179 -10.42 26.10 5.78
CA HIS A 179 -9.60 26.31 6.96
C HIS A 179 -9.00 27.70 6.93
N ILE A 180 -8.39 28.09 5.82
CA ILE A 180 -7.80 29.43 5.63
C ILE A 180 -8.85 30.52 5.87
N ASP A 181 -10.04 30.36 5.33
CA ASP A 181 -11.14 31.34 5.48
C ASP A 181 -11.64 31.53 6.91
N ARG A 182 -11.30 30.60 7.80
CA ARG A 182 -11.68 30.66 9.24
C ARG A 182 -10.59 31.17 10.16
N LEU A 183 -9.41 31.45 9.64
CA LEU A 183 -8.32 31.99 10.44
C LEU A 183 -8.67 33.42 10.93
N ASN A 184 -8.27 33.74 12.16
CA ASN A 184 -8.43 35.07 12.73
C ASN A 184 -7.24 35.41 13.65
N PRO A 185 -6.37 36.36 13.26
CA PRO A 185 -6.39 37.08 12.01
C PRO A 185 -6.10 36.18 10.80
N ARG A 186 -6.68 36.52 9.64
CA ARG A 186 -6.39 35.86 8.36
C ARG A 186 -5.30 36.64 7.63
N GLY A 187 -4.26 35.93 7.18
CA GLY A 187 -3.28 36.43 6.23
C GLY A 187 -3.79 36.37 4.76
N SER A 188 -2.94 36.68 3.82
CA SER A 188 -3.21 36.40 2.40
C SER A 188 -3.21 34.89 2.13
N ASP A 189 -3.83 34.45 1.03
CA ASP A 189 -3.80 33.03 0.64
C ASP A 189 -2.36 32.53 0.39
N GLU A 190 -1.47 33.39 -0.08
CA GLU A 190 -0.05 33.11 -0.27
C GLU A 190 0.70 32.87 1.05
N GLU A 191 0.30 33.59 2.13
CA GLU A 191 0.91 33.42 3.46
C GLU A 191 0.41 32.18 4.17
N GLU A 192 -0.86 31.83 3.99
CA GLU A 192 -1.54 30.77 4.74
C GLU A 192 -1.51 29.42 4.03
N GLN A 193 -1.23 29.39 2.73
CA GLN A 193 -1.20 28.17 1.94
C GLN A 193 0.21 27.59 1.84
N ASN A 194 0.32 26.27 1.69
CA ASN A 194 1.59 25.64 1.39
C ASN A 194 2.13 26.10 0.02
N PRO A 195 3.47 26.27 -0.10
CA PRO A 195 4.09 26.73 -1.36
C PRO A 195 3.68 25.86 -2.55
N GLY A 196 3.37 26.52 -3.69
CA GLY A 196 3.00 25.87 -4.94
C GLY A 196 1.52 25.59 -5.13
N TYR A 197 0.65 25.98 -4.17
CA TYR A 197 -0.80 25.79 -4.22
C TYR A 197 -1.62 27.09 -4.28
N PHE A 198 -0.98 28.19 -4.57
CA PHE A 198 -1.61 29.51 -4.75
C PHE A 198 -1.32 30.06 -6.14
#